data_ecded02e0cb2bbb607264e52bfec7e07
#
_entry.id   ecded02e0cb2bbb607264e52bfec7e07
#
_cell.length_a   1.000
_cell.length_b   1.000
_cell.length_c   1.000
_cell.angle_alpha   90.00
_cell.angle_beta   90.00
_cell.angle_gamma   90.00
#
_symmetry.space_group_name_H-M   'P 1'
#
loop_
_entity.id
_entity.type
_entity.pdbx_description
1 polymer ?
#
loop_
_entity_poly.entity_id
_entity_poly.type
_entity_poly.pdbx_seq_one_letter_code
_entity_poly.pdbx_strand_id
1 'polypeptide(L)'
;ISDRFHFPGFQKGKQVYEMLKASDVYIMPSVSEPFGISPLEAMQMGVPSIISKQSGCAEILNHVIKTDFWDIDAMADAIYSIITYPAMHKQLKEEGLKEVNQIVWKKAGKKVIDIYNNLLNK
;
A
#
# COMPACT_ATOMS: atom_id res chain seq x y z
N ILE A 1 22.32 10.99 -11.87
CA ILE A 1 21.14 10.31 -11.26
C ILE A 1 20.55 11.17 -10.13
N SER A 2 21.39 11.89 -9.34
CA SER A 2 20.93 12.74 -8.23
C SER A 2 19.95 13.84 -8.64
N ASP A 3 20.02 14.32 -9.87
CA ASP A 3 19.12 15.30 -10.47
C ASP A 3 17.68 14.80 -10.68
N ARG A 4 17.46 13.49 -10.57
CA ARG A 4 16.15 12.82 -10.67
C ARG A 4 15.53 12.45 -9.32
N PHE A 5 16.24 12.72 -8.22
CA PHE A 5 15.75 12.47 -6.87
C PHE A 5 15.30 13.78 -6.23
N HIS A 6 14.08 13.78 -5.71
CA HIS A 6 13.50 14.89 -4.98
C HIS A 6 13.23 14.51 -3.54
N PHE A 7 13.77 15.29 -2.61
CA PHE A 7 13.59 15.13 -1.18
C PHE A 7 12.74 16.29 -0.65
N PRO A 8 11.40 16.18 -0.70
CA PRO A 8 10.52 17.30 -0.37
C PRO A 8 10.44 17.60 1.13
N GLY A 9 11.16 16.84 1.97
CA GLY A 9 11.06 16.95 3.40
C GLY A 9 9.74 16.41 3.94
N PHE A 10 9.41 16.76 5.18
CA PHE A 10 8.22 16.27 5.85
C PHE A 10 6.95 16.91 5.27
N GLN A 11 6.04 16.09 4.76
CA GLN A 11 4.77 16.49 4.16
C GLN A 11 3.59 16.10 5.06
N LYS A 12 2.49 16.88 5.03
CA LYS A 12 1.29 16.62 5.84
C LYS A 12 0.00 16.75 5.03
N GLY A 13 -0.97 15.94 5.39
CA GLY A 13 -2.35 16.08 4.92
C GLY A 13 -2.46 16.17 3.40
N LYS A 14 -3.00 17.26 2.90
CA LYS A 14 -3.24 17.47 1.45
C LYS A 14 -1.99 17.32 0.59
N GLN A 15 -0.83 17.74 1.08
CA GLN A 15 0.43 17.63 0.33
C GLN A 15 0.82 16.17 0.04
N VAL A 16 0.61 15.26 1.01
CA VAL A 16 0.85 13.82 0.83
C VAL A 16 -0.05 13.27 -0.29
N TYR A 17 -1.34 13.61 -0.25
CA TYR A 17 -2.29 13.15 -1.26
C TYR A 17 -1.99 13.69 -2.66
N GLU A 18 -1.56 14.94 -2.76
CA GLU A 18 -1.15 15.54 -4.04
C GLU A 18 0.09 14.85 -4.62
N MET A 19 1.08 14.54 -3.78
CA MET A 19 2.26 13.79 -4.18
C MET A 19 1.91 12.37 -4.64
N LEU A 20 1.09 11.67 -3.88
CA LEU A 20 0.63 10.32 -4.25
C LEU A 20 -0.12 10.34 -5.59
N LYS A 21 -1.05 11.28 -5.78
CA LYS A 21 -1.79 11.41 -7.05
C LYS A 21 -0.90 11.70 -8.26
N ALA A 22 0.24 12.34 -8.05
CA ALA A 22 1.22 12.62 -9.09
C ALA A 22 2.18 11.46 -9.36
N SER A 23 2.08 10.37 -8.58
CA SER A 23 2.97 9.22 -8.67
C SER A 23 2.37 8.12 -9.53
N ASP A 24 3.19 7.44 -10.34
CA ASP A 24 2.81 6.27 -11.13
C ASP A 24 2.91 4.97 -10.32
N VAL A 25 3.82 4.93 -9.36
CA VAL A 25 4.09 3.77 -8.49
C VAL A 25 4.47 4.25 -7.09
N TYR A 26 3.95 3.59 -6.09
CA TYR A 26 4.37 3.72 -4.70
C TYR A 26 5.22 2.51 -4.28
N ILE A 27 6.30 2.74 -3.55
CA ILE A 27 7.14 1.65 -3.03
C ILE A 27 7.44 1.83 -1.54
N MET A 28 7.28 0.75 -0.77
CA MET A 28 7.62 0.69 0.66
C MET A 28 8.52 -0.53 0.93
N PRO A 29 9.85 -0.39 0.79
CA PRO A 29 10.82 -1.48 0.97
C PRO A 29 11.24 -1.62 2.45
N SER A 30 10.30 -1.61 3.38
CA SER A 30 10.58 -1.64 4.81
C SER A 30 11.14 -2.97 5.26
N VAL A 31 12.22 -2.94 6.05
CA VAL A 31 12.80 -4.13 6.70
C VAL A 31 11.84 -4.70 7.74
N SER A 32 11.18 -3.82 8.48
CA SER A 32 10.16 -4.15 9.48
C SER A 32 9.17 -2.99 9.56
N GLU A 33 7.91 -3.29 9.36
CA GLU A 33 6.81 -2.33 9.45
C GLU A 33 5.63 -3.02 10.14
N PRO A 34 5.21 -2.58 11.35
CA PRO A 34 4.15 -3.24 12.10
C PRO A 34 2.83 -3.37 11.33
N PHE A 35 2.47 -2.35 10.55
CA PHE A 35 1.31 -2.42 9.66
C PHE A 35 1.59 -1.76 8.31
N GLY A 36 1.86 -0.43 8.28
CA GLY A 36 2.08 0.36 7.08
C GLY A 36 0.80 0.96 6.51
N ILE A 37 0.43 2.17 6.98
CA ILE A 37 -0.77 2.89 6.48
C ILE A 37 -0.51 3.50 5.10
N SER A 38 0.70 3.92 4.82
CA SER A 38 1.04 4.65 3.59
C SER A 38 0.77 3.89 2.28
N PRO A 39 0.92 2.55 2.18
CA PRO A 39 0.45 1.82 1.00
C PRO A 39 -1.06 1.93 0.79
N LEU A 40 -1.85 1.93 1.88
CA LEU A 40 -3.29 2.09 1.80
C LEU A 40 -3.68 3.48 1.29
N GLU A 41 -2.97 4.51 1.74
CA GLU A 41 -3.15 5.89 1.26
C GLU A 41 -2.82 5.99 -0.24
N ALA A 42 -1.73 5.35 -0.70
CA ALA A 42 -1.38 5.28 -2.10
C ALA A 42 -2.46 4.58 -2.94
N MET A 43 -2.95 3.42 -2.48
CA MET A 43 -4.02 2.68 -3.12
C MET A 43 -5.33 3.48 -3.18
N GLN A 44 -5.66 4.27 -2.14
CA GLN A 44 -6.81 5.18 -2.15
C GLN A 44 -6.69 6.28 -3.21
N MET A 45 -5.48 6.70 -3.52
CA MET A 45 -5.21 7.65 -4.62
C MET A 45 -5.14 6.97 -5.99
N GLY A 46 -5.35 5.65 -6.06
CA GLY A 46 -5.27 4.87 -7.28
C GLY A 46 -3.86 4.63 -7.77
N VAL A 47 -2.88 4.60 -6.86
CA VAL A 47 -1.47 4.38 -7.17
C VAL A 47 -1.11 2.92 -6.91
N PRO A 48 -0.65 2.17 -7.93
CA PRO A 48 -0.12 0.83 -7.75
C PRO A 48 1.00 0.79 -6.72
N SER A 49 0.97 -0.17 -5.82
CA SER A 49 1.89 -0.23 -4.69
C SER A 49 2.75 -1.48 -4.70
N ILE A 50 4.04 -1.30 -4.40
CA ILE A 50 5.01 -2.37 -4.16
C ILE A 50 5.38 -2.30 -2.69
N ILE A 51 5.27 -3.40 -1.97
CA ILE A 51 5.54 -3.46 -0.53
C ILE A 51 6.48 -4.61 -0.20
N SER A 52 7.20 -4.51 0.90
CA SER A 52 7.96 -5.65 1.40
C SER A 52 7.02 -6.70 1.99
N LYS A 53 7.36 -7.98 1.80
CA LYS A 53 6.67 -9.12 2.45
C LYS A 53 6.74 -9.05 3.97
N GLN A 54 7.72 -8.33 4.51
CA GLN A 54 7.98 -8.18 5.94
C GLN A 54 7.13 -7.08 6.60
N SER A 55 6.28 -6.41 5.85
CA SER A 55 5.34 -5.41 6.39
C SER A 55 4.02 -6.05 6.80
N GLY A 56 3.41 -5.59 7.89
CA GLY A 56 2.15 -6.15 8.39
C GLY A 56 0.98 -6.00 7.40
N CYS A 57 0.94 -4.94 6.61
CA CYS A 57 -0.07 -4.79 5.56
C CYS A 57 0.04 -5.85 4.45
N ALA A 58 1.21 -6.51 4.30
CA ALA A 58 1.38 -7.59 3.33
C ALA A 58 0.52 -8.82 3.65
N GLU A 59 0.09 -8.99 4.91
CA GLU A 59 -0.79 -10.09 5.30
C GLU A 59 -2.22 -9.92 4.80
N ILE A 60 -2.66 -8.68 4.60
CA ILE A 60 -4.06 -8.37 4.27
C ILE A 60 -4.27 -7.85 2.85
N LEU A 61 -3.24 -7.24 2.23
CA LEU A 61 -3.34 -6.69 0.88
C LEU A 61 -3.06 -7.76 -0.17
N ASN A 62 -3.93 -7.86 -1.18
CA ASN A 62 -3.81 -8.82 -2.28
C ASN A 62 -3.47 -8.15 -3.60
N HIS A 63 -3.90 -6.91 -3.81
CA HIS A 63 -3.70 -6.15 -5.07
C HIS A 63 -2.51 -5.19 -4.98
N VAL A 64 -1.39 -5.71 -4.45
CA VAL A 64 -0.09 -5.07 -4.39
C VAL A 64 0.98 -6.06 -4.84
N ILE A 65 2.11 -5.58 -5.33
CA ILE A 65 3.26 -6.45 -5.57
C ILE A 65 4.06 -6.58 -4.26
N LYS A 66 4.39 -7.80 -3.91
CA LYS A 66 5.13 -8.12 -2.68
C LYS A 66 6.52 -8.66 -3.04
N THR A 67 7.55 -7.96 -2.57
CA THR A 67 8.96 -8.38 -2.75
C THR A 67 9.61 -8.55 -1.39
N ASP A 68 10.70 -9.27 -1.32
CA ASP A 68 11.54 -9.24 -0.13
C ASP A 68 12.31 -7.92 -0.09
N PHE A 69 12.49 -7.32 1.11
CA PHE A 69 13.09 -5.97 1.22
C PHE A 69 14.56 -5.92 0.70
N TRP A 70 15.24 -7.04 0.65
CA TRP A 70 16.61 -7.17 0.15
C TRP A 70 16.70 -7.47 -1.34
N ASP A 71 15.58 -7.84 -1.97
CA ASP A 71 15.55 -8.23 -3.39
C ASP A 71 15.36 -6.99 -4.29
N ILE A 72 16.47 -6.30 -4.50
CA ILE A 72 16.51 -5.06 -5.29
C ILE A 72 16.11 -5.32 -6.75
N ASP A 73 16.50 -6.45 -7.30
CA ASP A 73 16.20 -6.80 -8.68
C ASP A 73 14.70 -7.05 -8.87
N ALA A 74 14.07 -7.81 -7.97
CA ALA A 74 12.62 -8.00 -7.99
C ALA A 74 11.84 -6.68 -7.82
N MET A 75 12.33 -5.75 -6.98
CA MET A 75 11.71 -4.42 -6.87
C MET A 75 11.85 -3.61 -8.17
N ALA A 76 13.03 -3.61 -8.78
CA ALA A 76 13.26 -2.91 -10.04
C ALA A 76 12.39 -3.48 -11.17
N ASP A 77 12.29 -4.80 -11.27
CA ASP A 77 11.43 -5.49 -12.24
C ASP A 77 9.95 -5.18 -12.02
N ALA A 78 9.52 -5.11 -10.77
CA ALA A 78 8.14 -4.74 -10.41
C ALA A 78 7.83 -3.29 -10.83
N ILE A 79 8.71 -2.33 -10.54
CA ILE A 79 8.57 -0.93 -10.96
C ILE A 79 8.51 -0.85 -12.49
N TYR A 80 9.47 -1.48 -13.17
CA TYR A 80 9.53 -1.51 -14.62
C TYR A 80 8.24 -2.08 -15.23
N SER A 81 7.75 -3.19 -14.67
CA SER A 81 6.54 -3.86 -15.16
C SER A 81 5.30 -2.99 -15.01
N ILE A 82 5.11 -2.33 -13.86
CA ILE A 82 3.97 -1.44 -13.65
C ILE A 82 3.99 -0.27 -14.66
N ILE A 83 5.15 0.32 -14.89
CA ILE A 83 5.29 1.49 -15.78
C ILE A 83 5.14 1.08 -17.25
N THR A 84 5.66 -0.09 -17.62
CA THR A 84 5.76 -0.53 -19.03
C THR A 84 4.48 -1.18 -19.53
N TYR A 85 3.73 -1.89 -18.65
CA TYR A 85 2.53 -2.65 -19.03
C TYR A 85 1.25 -1.98 -18.56
N PRO A 86 0.53 -1.22 -19.43
CA PRO A 86 -0.67 -0.47 -19.04
C PRO A 86 -1.78 -1.35 -18.45
N ALA A 87 -1.90 -2.59 -18.91
CA ALA A 87 -2.90 -3.53 -18.39
C ALA A 87 -2.63 -3.89 -16.92
N MET A 88 -1.37 -4.11 -16.56
CA MET A 88 -0.96 -4.38 -15.19
C MET A 88 -1.17 -3.17 -14.28
N HIS A 89 -0.74 -1.98 -14.73
CA HIS A 89 -0.97 -0.73 -14.01
C HIS A 89 -2.46 -0.52 -13.74
N LYS A 90 -3.31 -0.64 -14.78
CA LYS A 90 -4.76 -0.49 -14.68
C LYS A 90 -5.36 -1.47 -13.68
N GLN A 91 -5.01 -2.74 -13.77
CA GLN A 91 -5.52 -3.78 -12.88
C GLN A 91 -5.18 -3.50 -11.41
N LEU A 92 -3.91 -3.21 -11.11
CA LEU A 92 -3.47 -2.91 -9.74
C LEU A 92 -4.16 -1.66 -9.20
N LYS A 93 -4.32 -0.63 -10.02
CA LYS A 93 -5.04 0.59 -9.68
C LYS A 93 -6.51 0.32 -9.35
N GLU A 94 -7.25 -0.36 -10.22
CA GLU A 94 -8.69 -0.56 -10.08
C GLU A 94 -9.02 -1.55 -8.94
N GLU A 95 -8.35 -2.68 -8.91
CA GLU A 95 -8.58 -3.69 -7.88
C GLU A 95 -8.02 -3.26 -6.52
N GLY A 96 -6.88 -2.58 -6.50
CA GLY A 96 -6.33 -1.99 -5.29
C GLY A 96 -7.26 -0.95 -4.67
N LEU A 97 -7.86 -0.08 -5.47
CA LEU A 97 -8.83 0.90 -5.01
C LEU A 97 -10.10 0.23 -4.44
N LYS A 98 -10.60 -0.83 -5.06
CA LYS A 98 -11.73 -1.61 -4.53
C LYS A 98 -11.37 -2.27 -3.20
N GLU A 99 -10.19 -2.87 -3.11
CA GLU A 99 -9.72 -3.56 -1.91
C GLU A 99 -9.58 -2.60 -0.73
N VAL A 100 -8.88 -1.49 -0.91
CA VAL A 100 -8.63 -0.53 0.18
C VAL A 100 -9.92 0.11 0.71
N ASN A 101 -10.91 0.34 -0.14
CA ASN A 101 -12.23 0.86 0.27
C ASN A 101 -13.02 -0.13 1.15
N GLN A 102 -12.63 -1.40 1.20
CA GLN A 102 -13.22 -2.39 2.10
C GLN A 102 -12.51 -2.47 3.45
N ILE A 103 -11.32 -1.90 3.56
CA ILE A 103 -10.52 -1.86 4.80
C ILE A 103 -10.93 -0.62 5.59
N VAL A 104 -11.98 -0.77 6.40
CA VAL A 104 -12.56 0.34 7.17
C VAL A 104 -12.58 0.04 8.66
N TRP A 105 -12.32 1.03 9.47
CA TRP A 105 -12.33 0.94 10.94
C TRP A 105 -13.62 0.35 11.52
N LYS A 106 -14.76 0.61 10.87
CA LYS A 106 -16.06 0.05 11.30
C LYS A 106 -16.07 -1.50 11.29
N LYS A 107 -15.41 -2.12 10.32
CA LYS A 107 -15.30 -3.61 10.27
C LYS A 107 -14.40 -4.13 11.39
N ALA A 108 -13.29 -3.46 11.66
CA ALA A 108 -12.41 -3.81 12.77
C ALA A 108 -13.12 -3.66 14.11
N GLY A 109 -13.79 -2.52 14.34
CA GLY A 109 -14.58 -2.29 15.55
C GLY A 109 -15.70 -3.33 15.75
N LYS A 110 -16.38 -3.73 14.68
CA LYS A 110 -17.40 -4.78 14.75
C LYS A 110 -16.82 -6.13 15.23
N LYS A 111 -15.66 -6.54 14.70
CA LYS A 111 -14.99 -7.78 15.15
C LYS A 111 -14.68 -7.76 16.65
N VAL A 112 -14.24 -6.61 17.17
CA VAL A 112 -13.96 -6.46 18.61
C VAL A 112 -15.26 -6.58 19.43
N ILE A 113 -16.34 -5.92 19.00
CA ILE A 113 -17.65 -6.01 19.65
C ILE A 113 -18.17 -7.45 19.65
N ASP A 114 -18.05 -8.16 18.54
CA ASP A 114 -18.49 -9.56 18.42
C ASP A 114 -17.72 -10.46 19.40
N ILE A 115 -16.42 -10.23 19.61
CA ILE A 115 -15.62 -10.96 20.60
C ILE A 115 -16.14 -10.68 22.01
N TYR A 116 -16.38 -9.42 22.38
CA TYR A 116 -16.95 -9.08 23.70
C TYR A 116 -18.31 -9.73 23.93
N ASN A 117 -19.21 -9.66 22.95
CA ASN A 117 -20.52 -10.27 23.06
C ASN A 117 -20.44 -11.80 23.24
N ASN A 118 -19.52 -12.46 22.54
CA ASN A 118 -19.31 -13.91 22.69
C ASN A 118 -18.75 -14.29 24.07
N LEU A 119 -17.97 -13.41 24.71
CA LEU A 119 -17.45 -13.64 26.05
C LEU A 119 -18.50 -13.38 27.15
N LEU A 120 -19.35 -12.38 26.97
CA LEU A 120 -20.38 -12.01 27.94
C LEU A 120 -21.59 -12.95 27.91
N ASN A 121 -21.84 -13.66 26.80
CA ASN A 121 -22.93 -14.60 26.62
C ASN A 121 -22.55 -16.07 26.98
N LYS A 122 -21.37 -16.29 27.54
CA LYS A 122 -20.92 -17.53 28.13
C LYS A 122 -21.18 -17.55 29.63
#